data_24f77b8faa2358407761fec08b3a75bc
#
_entry.id   24f77b8faa2358407761fec08b3a75bc
#
_cell.length_a   1.000
_cell.length_b   1.000
_cell.length_c   1.000
_cell.angle_alpha   90.00
_cell.angle_beta   90.00
_cell.angle_gamma   90.00
#
_symmetry.space_group_name_H-M   'P 1'
#
loop_
_entity.id
_entity.type
_entity.pdbx_description
1 polymer ?
#
loop_
_entity_poly.entity_id
_entity_poly.type
_entity_poly.pdbx_seq_one_letter_code
_entity_poly.pdbx_strand_id
1 'polypeptide(L)'
;MIHQLQSIDDPRLDIFRDLRGNNQATQQGLFVAEGPTVARRLFASDYDVHSIVLNDAKWNSLQDELPDGVDVYRVSNAMASELVGYSFHAGVLAAGIRGPSPSLEMVCETAVATGEEILLVVADNVIDRQNVGGMIRVASAFGATAVVFGPHCSDPFSRRSLRVSMGNGLYLPICQPTDLQAELLTVANQFDIRLFGTVLDANATPLPEVARPPHRAIMFGNESHGLSADWLARCDERITIPMQGGTDSLNVAFAAGIFLYEFTRQ
;
A
#
# COMPACT_ATOMS: atom_id res chain seq x y z
N MET A 1 2.94 -17.70 -22.31
CA MET A 1 3.16 -17.72 -23.81
C MET A 1 3.28 -16.29 -24.33
N ILE A 2 4.05 -16.07 -25.46
CA ILE A 2 4.22 -14.72 -26.03
C ILE A 2 3.30 -14.56 -27.24
N HIS A 3 2.47 -13.51 -27.23
CA HIS A 3 1.49 -13.20 -28.26
C HIS A 3 1.75 -11.81 -28.83
N GLN A 4 2.10 -11.72 -30.14
CA GLN A 4 2.18 -10.43 -30.82
C GLN A 4 0.78 -9.98 -31.23
N LEU A 5 0.25 -8.92 -30.58
CA LEU A 5 -1.09 -8.40 -30.88
C LEU A 5 -1.03 -7.29 -31.93
N GLN A 6 -2.03 -7.26 -32.80
CA GLN A 6 -2.14 -6.31 -33.93
C GLN A 6 -3.36 -5.37 -33.79
N SER A 7 -4.28 -5.68 -32.87
CA SER A 7 -5.46 -4.86 -32.63
C SER A 7 -5.59 -4.50 -31.17
N ILE A 8 -5.93 -3.25 -30.91
CA ILE A 8 -6.28 -2.78 -29.57
C ILE A 8 -7.59 -3.41 -29.08
N ASP A 9 -8.48 -3.82 -29.99
CA ASP A 9 -9.79 -4.40 -29.64
C ASP A 9 -9.69 -5.87 -29.23
N ASP A 10 -8.48 -6.42 -29.13
CA ASP A 10 -8.30 -7.79 -28.62
C ASP A 10 -8.82 -7.89 -27.19
N PRO A 11 -9.77 -8.81 -26.90
CA PRO A 11 -10.40 -8.92 -25.58
C PRO A 11 -9.42 -9.30 -24.46
N ARG A 12 -8.26 -9.86 -24.79
CA ARG A 12 -7.20 -10.15 -23.81
C ARG A 12 -6.59 -8.89 -23.19
N LEU A 13 -6.79 -7.72 -23.83
CA LEU A 13 -6.33 -6.41 -23.36
C LEU A 13 -7.35 -5.69 -22.43
N ASP A 14 -8.56 -6.19 -22.30
CA ASP A 14 -9.66 -5.49 -21.62
C ASP A 14 -9.35 -5.16 -20.16
N ILE A 15 -8.64 -6.04 -19.44
CA ILE A 15 -8.23 -5.79 -18.05
C ILE A 15 -7.22 -4.64 -17.90
N PHE A 16 -6.58 -4.24 -19.00
CA PHE A 16 -5.60 -3.14 -19.04
C PHE A 16 -6.18 -1.83 -19.59
N ARG A 17 -7.48 -1.82 -19.92
CA ARG A 17 -8.16 -0.61 -20.38
C ARG A 17 -8.61 0.25 -19.21
N ASP A 18 -8.76 1.54 -19.49
CA ASP A 18 -9.32 2.53 -18.54
C ASP A 18 -8.80 2.41 -17.10
N LEU A 19 -7.49 2.40 -16.97
CA LEU A 19 -6.78 2.23 -15.69
C LEU A 19 -6.97 3.41 -14.72
N ARG A 20 -7.78 4.42 -15.07
CA ARG A 20 -8.01 5.62 -14.23
C ARG A 20 -9.10 5.43 -13.19
N GLY A 21 -10.02 4.50 -13.40
CA GLY A 21 -11.21 4.27 -12.57
C GLY A 21 -11.23 2.90 -11.89
N ASN A 22 -12.45 2.47 -11.58
CA ASN A 22 -12.75 1.12 -11.15
C ASN A 22 -12.82 0.25 -12.42
N ASN A 23 -11.70 -0.32 -12.80
CA ASN A 23 -11.53 -1.02 -14.07
C ASN A 23 -11.91 -2.51 -13.99
N GLN A 24 -11.95 -3.19 -15.12
CA GLN A 24 -12.28 -4.61 -15.19
C GLN A 24 -11.32 -5.49 -14.36
N ALA A 25 -10.03 -5.11 -14.25
CA ALA A 25 -9.09 -5.84 -13.43
C ALA A 25 -9.56 -5.95 -11.97
N THR A 26 -9.94 -4.82 -11.36
CA THR A 26 -10.43 -4.80 -9.98
C THR A 26 -11.70 -5.63 -9.81
N GLN A 27 -12.63 -5.58 -10.78
CA GLN A 27 -13.87 -6.38 -10.75
C GLN A 27 -13.61 -7.89 -10.83
N GLN A 28 -12.50 -8.29 -11.47
CA GLN A 28 -12.08 -9.68 -11.61
C GLN A 28 -11.11 -10.14 -10.51
N GLY A 29 -10.95 -9.35 -9.45
CA GLY A 29 -10.01 -9.70 -8.36
C GLY A 29 -8.54 -9.56 -8.77
N LEU A 30 -8.24 -8.69 -9.74
CA LEU A 30 -6.89 -8.41 -10.21
C LEU A 30 -6.45 -7.01 -9.77
N PHE A 31 -5.15 -6.79 -9.73
CA PHE A 31 -4.53 -5.47 -9.65
C PHE A 31 -3.51 -5.28 -10.77
N VAL A 32 -3.19 -4.02 -11.10
CA VAL A 32 -2.27 -3.73 -12.21
C VAL A 32 -1.02 -3.02 -11.69
N ALA A 33 0.13 -3.68 -11.86
CA ALA A 33 1.47 -3.12 -11.67
C ALA A 33 1.91 -2.38 -12.92
N GLU A 34 2.16 -1.06 -12.81
CA GLU A 34 2.63 -0.22 -13.91
C GLU A 34 4.10 0.13 -13.76
N GLY A 35 4.85 -0.09 -14.80
CA GLY A 35 6.26 0.28 -14.92
C GLY A 35 7.24 -0.81 -14.48
N PRO A 36 8.49 -0.77 -14.99
CA PRO A 36 9.45 -1.86 -14.83
C PRO A 36 9.75 -2.22 -13.36
N THR A 37 9.86 -1.21 -12.49
CA THR A 37 10.18 -1.45 -11.07
C THR A 37 9.07 -2.20 -10.35
N VAL A 38 7.80 -1.79 -10.56
CA VAL A 38 6.66 -2.43 -9.89
C VAL A 38 6.39 -3.80 -10.50
N ALA A 39 6.54 -3.94 -11.83
CA ALA A 39 6.40 -5.23 -12.51
C ALA A 39 7.45 -6.27 -12.02
N ARG A 40 8.74 -5.89 -11.94
CA ARG A 40 9.78 -6.76 -11.39
C ARG A 40 9.50 -7.19 -9.96
N ARG A 41 8.98 -6.29 -9.14
CA ARG A 41 8.58 -6.61 -7.77
C ARG A 41 7.42 -7.59 -7.72
N LEU A 42 6.44 -7.44 -8.62
CA LEU A 42 5.36 -8.42 -8.76
C LEU A 42 5.92 -9.78 -9.18
N PHE A 43 6.82 -9.84 -10.16
CA PHE A 43 7.43 -11.10 -10.61
C PHE A 43 8.23 -11.82 -9.53
N ALA A 44 8.79 -11.07 -8.58
CA ALA A 44 9.58 -11.60 -7.46
C ALA A 44 8.77 -11.77 -6.16
N SER A 45 7.48 -11.44 -6.14
CA SER A 45 6.60 -11.57 -4.97
C SER A 45 5.87 -12.91 -4.96
N ASP A 46 5.16 -13.17 -3.87
CA ASP A 46 4.30 -14.37 -3.72
C ASP A 46 2.95 -14.24 -4.46
N TYR A 47 2.70 -13.14 -5.16
CA TYR A 47 1.47 -12.95 -5.93
C TYR A 47 1.59 -13.63 -7.30
N ASP A 48 0.57 -14.40 -7.67
CA ASP A 48 0.47 -14.96 -9.02
C ASP A 48 0.31 -13.87 -10.08
N VAL A 49 1.07 -13.99 -11.17
CA VAL A 49 0.96 -13.09 -12.33
C VAL A 49 -0.06 -13.65 -13.30
N HIS A 50 -1.14 -12.90 -13.53
CA HIS A 50 -2.19 -13.30 -14.47
C HIS A 50 -1.76 -13.13 -15.93
N SER A 51 -1.29 -11.93 -16.30
CA SER A 51 -0.85 -11.62 -17.66
C SER A 51 -0.03 -10.32 -17.70
N ILE A 52 0.69 -10.11 -18.80
CA ILE A 52 1.58 -8.97 -18.97
C ILE A 52 1.34 -8.31 -20.33
N VAL A 53 1.24 -6.98 -20.36
CA VAL A 53 1.35 -6.17 -21.59
C VAL A 53 2.74 -5.54 -21.62
N LEU A 54 3.46 -5.73 -22.71
CA LEU A 54 4.80 -5.20 -22.90
C LEU A 54 4.92 -4.54 -24.27
N ASN A 55 5.36 -3.28 -24.29
CA ASN A 55 5.58 -2.60 -25.55
C ASN A 55 6.96 -2.90 -26.15
N ASP A 56 7.13 -2.62 -27.44
CA ASP A 56 8.39 -2.90 -28.17
C ASP A 56 9.60 -2.19 -27.54
N ALA A 57 9.43 -0.99 -26.99
CA ALA A 57 10.53 -0.22 -26.37
C ALA A 57 11.12 -0.90 -25.13
N LYS A 58 10.30 -1.66 -24.38
CA LYS A 58 10.73 -2.35 -23.15
C LYS A 58 11.01 -3.83 -23.36
N TRP A 59 10.66 -4.39 -24.50
CA TRP A 59 10.85 -5.81 -24.81
C TRP A 59 12.28 -6.28 -24.49
N ASN A 60 13.28 -5.66 -25.10
CA ASN A 60 14.68 -6.08 -24.96
C ASN A 60 15.23 -5.97 -23.53
N SER A 61 14.59 -5.15 -22.68
CA SER A 61 15.04 -4.93 -21.30
C SER A 61 14.34 -5.80 -20.27
N LEU A 62 13.27 -6.50 -20.64
CA LEU A 62 12.43 -7.26 -19.69
C LEU A 62 12.16 -8.69 -20.12
N GLN A 63 12.38 -9.05 -21.38
CA GLN A 63 12.03 -10.39 -21.89
C GLN A 63 12.69 -11.55 -21.11
N ASP A 64 13.91 -11.36 -20.64
CA ASP A 64 14.67 -12.38 -19.90
C ASP A 64 14.29 -12.45 -18.41
N GLU A 65 13.45 -11.53 -17.96
CA GLU A 65 12.96 -11.44 -16.57
C GLU A 65 11.48 -11.86 -16.45
N LEU A 66 10.82 -12.21 -17.56
CA LEU A 66 9.41 -12.57 -17.56
C LEU A 66 9.19 -13.91 -16.87
N PRO A 67 8.16 -14.02 -16.00
CA PRO A 67 7.87 -15.29 -15.33
C PRO A 67 7.41 -16.37 -16.32
N ASP A 68 7.80 -17.61 -16.06
CA ASP A 68 7.41 -18.76 -16.85
C ASP A 68 5.90 -19.03 -16.77
N GLY A 69 5.34 -19.52 -17.86
CA GLY A 69 3.94 -19.95 -17.90
C GLY A 69 2.91 -18.81 -18.03
N VAL A 70 3.32 -17.55 -17.95
CA VAL A 70 2.43 -16.37 -18.02
C VAL A 70 2.21 -15.95 -19.49
N ASP A 71 0.99 -15.48 -19.79
CA ASP A 71 0.68 -14.89 -21.09
C ASP A 71 1.22 -13.46 -21.18
N VAL A 72 2.04 -13.21 -22.20
CA VAL A 72 2.66 -11.92 -22.48
C VAL A 72 2.13 -11.37 -23.79
N TYR A 73 1.46 -10.24 -23.73
CA TYR A 73 0.91 -9.53 -24.89
C TYR A 73 1.88 -8.44 -25.33
N ARG A 74 2.62 -8.72 -26.40
CA ARG A 74 3.51 -7.73 -27.00
C ARG A 74 2.73 -6.83 -27.93
N VAL A 75 2.86 -5.52 -27.76
CA VAL A 75 2.15 -4.50 -28.52
C VAL A 75 3.11 -3.41 -29.01
N SER A 76 2.73 -2.67 -30.07
CA SER A 76 3.49 -1.50 -30.46
C SER A 76 3.40 -0.37 -29.42
N ASN A 77 4.36 0.57 -29.45
CA ASN A 77 4.33 1.73 -28.55
C ASN A 77 3.06 2.59 -28.75
N ALA A 78 2.56 2.68 -29.98
CA ALA A 78 1.33 3.41 -30.30
C ALA A 78 0.11 2.72 -29.65
N MET A 79 -0.03 1.41 -29.87
CA MET A 79 -1.11 0.63 -29.25
C MET A 79 -1.08 0.69 -27.73
N ALA A 80 0.09 0.61 -27.10
CA ALA A 80 0.20 0.71 -25.65
C ALA A 80 -0.28 2.05 -25.11
N SER A 81 0.03 3.15 -25.79
CA SER A 81 -0.44 4.49 -25.40
C SER A 81 -1.95 4.66 -25.61
N GLU A 82 -2.47 4.12 -26.69
CA GLU A 82 -3.90 4.10 -26.97
C GLU A 82 -4.67 3.29 -25.92
N LEU A 83 -4.18 2.11 -25.55
CA LEU A 83 -4.76 1.21 -24.56
C LEU A 83 -4.97 1.90 -23.20
N VAL A 84 -3.96 2.64 -22.73
CA VAL A 84 -4.03 3.31 -21.43
C VAL A 84 -4.63 4.73 -21.49
N GLY A 85 -4.81 5.29 -22.69
CA GLY A 85 -5.38 6.61 -22.93
C GLY A 85 -4.44 7.80 -22.58
N TYR A 86 -3.12 7.56 -22.53
CA TYR A 86 -2.08 8.59 -22.33
C TYR A 86 -0.74 8.13 -22.89
N SER A 87 0.23 9.05 -23.01
CA SER A 87 1.60 8.71 -23.44
C SER A 87 2.25 7.72 -22.48
N PHE A 88 2.37 6.46 -22.92
CA PHE A 88 2.78 5.33 -22.06
C PHE A 88 4.29 5.10 -22.07
N HIS A 89 5.02 5.89 -21.31
CA HIS A 89 6.48 5.77 -21.17
C HIS A 89 6.92 4.59 -20.30
N ALA A 90 6.05 4.11 -19.41
CA ALA A 90 6.36 3.00 -18.52
C ALA A 90 6.64 1.70 -19.28
N GLY A 91 5.90 1.44 -20.37
CA GLY A 91 6.15 0.39 -21.34
C GLY A 91 5.78 -1.03 -20.91
N VAL A 92 5.40 -1.24 -19.65
CA VAL A 92 4.94 -2.52 -19.10
C VAL A 92 3.78 -2.33 -18.14
N LEU A 93 2.79 -3.21 -18.27
CA LEU A 93 1.70 -3.45 -17.33
C LEU A 93 1.68 -4.93 -17.00
N ALA A 94 1.64 -5.27 -15.74
CA ALA A 94 1.47 -6.66 -15.30
C ALA A 94 0.25 -6.76 -14.38
N ALA A 95 -0.66 -7.67 -14.70
CA ALA A 95 -1.81 -7.95 -13.84
C ALA A 95 -1.43 -9.05 -12.85
N GLY A 96 -1.61 -8.77 -11.56
CA GLY A 96 -1.45 -9.74 -10.48
C GLY A 96 -2.81 -10.19 -9.95
N ILE A 97 -2.88 -11.42 -9.47
CA ILE A 97 -4.08 -11.97 -8.83
C ILE A 97 -4.12 -11.51 -7.38
N ARG A 98 -5.19 -10.82 -7.01
CA ARG A 98 -5.38 -10.37 -5.63
C ARG A 98 -5.97 -11.49 -4.80
N GLY A 99 -5.17 -12.04 -3.92
CA GLY A 99 -5.64 -12.96 -2.89
C GLY A 99 -6.46 -12.27 -1.78
N PRO A 100 -6.99 -13.02 -0.82
CA PRO A 100 -7.62 -12.46 0.37
C PRO A 100 -6.60 -11.63 1.17
N SER A 101 -7.09 -10.60 1.87
CA SER A 101 -6.27 -9.84 2.80
C SER A 101 -5.79 -10.76 3.94
N PRO A 102 -4.51 -10.68 4.34
CA PRO A 102 -4.04 -11.44 5.50
C PRO A 102 -4.82 -10.99 6.76
N SER A 103 -5.10 -11.94 7.64
CA SER A 103 -5.68 -11.66 8.95
C SER A 103 -4.69 -10.86 9.80
N LEU A 104 -5.16 -9.80 10.45
CA LEU A 104 -4.31 -9.00 11.35
C LEU A 104 -3.79 -9.85 12.52
N GLU A 105 -4.61 -10.75 13.05
CA GLU A 105 -4.22 -11.67 14.11
C GLU A 105 -3.08 -12.59 13.65
N MET A 106 -3.21 -13.24 12.48
CA MET A 106 -2.16 -14.12 11.95
C MET A 106 -0.84 -13.39 11.74
N VAL A 107 -0.87 -12.14 11.27
CA VAL A 107 0.35 -11.33 11.08
C VAL A 107 1.03 -11.05 12.42
N CYS A 108 0.25 -10.69 13.45
CA CYS A 108 0.78 -10.47 14.81
C CYS A 108 1.31 -11.77 15.44
N GLU A 109 0.61 -12.87 15.29
CA GLU A 109 1.06 -14.21 15.75
C GLU A 109 2.41 -14.59 15.13
N THR A 110 2.56 -14.36 13.82
CA THR A 110 3.80 -14.66 13.11
C THR A 110 4.97 -13.83 13.64
N ALA A 111 4.76 -12.53 13.87
CA ALA A 111 5.79 -11.64 14.41
C ALA A 111 6.23 -12.09 15.81
N VAL A 112 5.30 -12.41 16.70
CA VAL A 112 5.62 -12.89 18.05
C VAL A 112 6.31 -14.25 18.01
N ALA A 113 5.87 -15.16 17.15
CA ALA A 113 6.49 -16.49 17.00
C ALA A 113 7.94 -16.43 16.50
N THR A 114 8.29 -15.41 15.72
CA THR A 114 9.68 -15.15 15.27
C THR A 114 10.50 -14.30 16.25
N GLY A 115 9.89 -13.82 17.34
CA GLY A 115 10.53 -12.97 18.34
C GLY A 115 10.70 -11.51 17.91
N GLU A 116 9.90 -11.08 16.92
CA GLU A 116 9.92 -9.72 16.41
C GLU A 116 8.97 -8.80 17.20
N GLU A 117 9.32 -7.53 17.28
CA GLU A 117 8.42 -6.50 17.78
C GLU A 117 7.26 -6.25 16.80
N ILE A 118 6.07 -5.95 17.32
CA ILE A 118 4.93 -5.59 16.48
C ILE A 118 4.90 -4.06 16.29
N LEU A 119 5.06 -3.62 15.05
CA LEU A 119 4.87 -2.23 14.64
C LEU A 119 3.80 -2.17 13.56
N LEU A 120 2.59 -1.73 13.92
CA LEU A 120 1.49 -1.54 12.98
C LEU A 120 1.37 -0.08 12.56
N VAL A 121 1.19 0.15 11.28
CA VAL A 121 0.78 1.44 10.70
C VAL A 121 -0.70 1.34 10.37
N VAL A 122 -1.54 2.03 11.11
CA VAL A 122 -3.00 1.93 10.97
C VAL A 122 -3.54 3.20 10.35
N ALA A 123 -4.28 3.08 9.27
CA ALA A 123 -4.94 4.19 8.58
C ALA A 123 -6.46 4.01 8.63
N ASP A 124 -7.16 5.03 9.13
CA ASP A 124 -8.61 5.10 9.08
C ASP A 124 -9.07 6.27 8.21
N ASN A 125 -9.86 5.96 7.17
CA ASN A 125 -10.42 6.95 6.26
C ASN A 125 -9.38 7.80 5.50
N VAL A 126 -8.23 7.25 5.12
CA VAL A 126 -7.25 7.89 4.24
C VAL A 126 -7.67 7.68 2.79
N ILE A 127 -8.12 8.75 2.13
CA ILE A 127 -8.80 8.66 0.82
C ILE A 127 -7.91 8.99 -0.38
N ASP A 128 -6.78 9.65 -0.20
CA ASP A 128 -5.85 9.90 -1.30
C ASP A 128 -4.94 8.68 -1.53
N ARG A 129 -5.05 8.12 -2.73
CA ARG A 129 -4.22 6.98 -3.18
C ARG A 129 -2.71 7.27 -3.13
N GLN A 130 -2.29 8.54 -3.22
CA GLN A 130 -0.88 8.92 -3.06
C GLN A 130 -0.45 8.77 -1.60
N ASN A 131 -1.30 9.19 -0.66
CA ASN A 131 -1.06 9.04 0.76
C ASN A 131 -1.00 7.57 1.15
N VAL A 132 -1.95 6.77 0.70
CA VAL A 132 -1.95 5.31 0.89
C VAL A 132 -0.63 4.69 0.39
N GLY A 133 -0.24 4.98 -0.84
CA GLY A 133 1.04 4.49 -1.41
C GLY A 133 2.27 5.02 -0.66
N GLY A 134 2.25 6.27 -0.22
CA GLY A 134 3.30 6.89 0.59
C GLY A 134 3.45 6.21 1.95
N MET A 135 2.34 5.95 2.64
CA MET A 135 2.32 5.23 3.92
C MET A 135 2.89 3.82 3.80
N ILE A 136 2.48 3.06 2.78
CA ILE A 136 3.04 1.72 2.50
C ILE A 136 4.57 1.82 2.30
N ARG A 137 5.03 2.82 1.55
CA ARG A 137 6.44 2.98 1.26
C ARG A 137 7.27 3.27 2.50
N VAL A 138 6.83 4.18 3.35
CA VAL A 138 7.55 4.52 4.60
C VAL A 138 7.42 3.40 5.62
N ALA A 139 6.27 2.74 5.75
CA ALA A 139 6.07 1.58 6.60
C ALA A 139 7.05 0.46 6.26
N SER A 140 7.18 0.12 4.97
CA SER A 140 8.15 -0.86 4.50
C SER A 140 9.61 -0.44 4.78
N ALA A 141 9.94 0.85 4.59
CA ALA A 141 11.29 1.36 4.80
C ALA A 141 11.73 1.33 6.27
N PHE A 142 10.78 1.45 7.20
CA PHE A 142 11.03 1.43 8.65
C PHE A 142 10.69 0.10 9.33
N GLY A 143 10.49 -0.98 8.55
CA GLY A 143 10.31 -2.31 9.09
C GLY A 143 9.00 -2.51 9.86
N ALA A 144 7.92 -1.84 9.45
CA ALA A 144 6.61 -2.12 10.02
C ALA A 144 6.22 -3.59 9.77
N THR A 145 5.58 -4.21 10.76
CA THR A 145 5.07 -5.58 10.66
C THR A 145 3.93 -5.67 9.65
N ALA A 146 3.06 -4.68 9.63
CA ALA A 146 1.98 -4.56 8.65
C ALA A 146 1.49 -3.11 8.50
N VAL A 147 0.81 -2.85 7.38
CA VAL A 147 -0.08 -1.69 7.26
C VAL A 147 -1.53 -2.16 7.29
N VAL A 148 -2.33 -1.51 8.11
CA VAL A 148 -3.76 -1.82 8.29
C VAL A 148 -4.58 -0.67 7.73
N PHE A 149 -5.39 -0.93 6.70
CA PHE A 149 -6.27 0.06 6.11
C PHE A 149 -7.73 -0.23 6.44
N GLY A 150 -8.38 0.71 7.09
CA GLY A 150 -9.81 0.64 7.37
C GLY A 150 -10.67 0.64 6.09
N PRO A 151 -11.95 0.25 6.18
CA PRO A 151 -12.82 0.02 5.02
C PRO A 151 -13.08 1.29 4.18
N HIS A 152 -12.88 2.47 4.75
CA HIS A 152 -13.06 3.76 4.05
C HIS A 152 -11.77 4.32 3.45
N CYS A 153 -10.67 3.58 3.53
CA CYS A 153 -9.43 3.97 2.87
C CYS A 153 -9.47 3.68 1.36
N SER A 154 -8.71 4.44 0.60
CA SER A 154 -8.47 4.10 -0.80
C SER A 154 -7.73 2.77 -0.92
N ASP A 155 -8.05 2.03 -2.00
CA ASP A 155 -7.47 0.71 -2.26
C ASP A 155 -5.93 0.75 -2.33
N PRO A 156 -5.23 0.02 -1.44
CA PRO A 156 -3.76 -0.06 -1.43
C PRO A 156 -3.19 -0.75 -2.67
N PHE A 157 -3.96 -1.61 -3.34
CA PHE A 157 -3.58 -2.26 -4.60
C PHE A 157 -4.00 -1.46 -5.84
N SER A 158 -4.56 -0.24 -5.66
CA SER A 158 -4.80 0.63 -6.81
C SER A 158 -3.49 0.90 -7.54
N ARG A 159 -3.54 0.99 -8.87
CA ARG A 159 -2.37 1.30 -9.70
C ARG A 159 -1.56 2.50 -9.18
N ARG A 160 -2.24 3.53 -8.67
CA ARG A 160 -1.59 4.72 -8.10
C ARG A 160 -0.84 4.40 -6.81
N SER A 161 -1.47 3.68 -5.88
CA SER A 161 -0.86 3.29 -4.61
C SER A 161 0.36 2.38 -4.82
N LEU A 162 0.24 1.39 -5.71
CA LEU A 162 1.35 0.51 -6.08
C LEU A 162 2.52 1.28 -6.69
N ARG A 163 2.24 2.25 -7.55
CA ARG A 163 3.28 3.07 -8.18
C ARG A 163 3.97 3.99 -7.17
N VAL A 164 3.23 4.66 -6.29
CA VAL A 164 3.79 5.57 -5.26
C VAL A 164 4.57 4.78 -4.22
N SER A 165 4.06 3.62 -3.80
CA SER A 165 4.80 2.71 -2.90
C SER A 165 5.99 2.04 -3.58
N MET A 166 6.20 2.25 -4.89
CA MET A 166 7.19 1.54 -5.69
C MET A 166 7.00 0.02 -5.68
N GLY A 167 5.78 -0.47 -5.39
CA GLY A 167 5.46 -1.89 -5.26
C GLY A 167 5.82 -2.50 -3.90
N ASN A 168 6.14 -1.70 -2.88
CA ASN A 168 6.43 -2.24 -1.54
C ASN A 168 5.23 -2.96 -0.91
N GLY A 169 4.00 -2.61 -1.29
CA GLY A 169 2.79 -3.34 -0.87
C GLY A 169 2.69 -4.78 -1.37
N LEU A 170 3.62 -5.23 -2.22
CA LEU A 170 3.73 -6.61 -2.68
C LEU A 170 4.57 -7.50 -1.75
N TYR A 171 5.24 -6.90 -0.76
CA TYR A 171 6.10 -7.60 0.22
C TYR A 171 5.69 -7.35 1.66
N LEU A 172 5.20 -6.14 1.95
CA LEU A 172 4.72 -5.78 3.28
C LEU A 172 3.28 -6.29 3.45
N PRO A 173 2.94 -7.02 4.50
CA PRO A 173 1.57 -7.41 4.79
C PRO A 173 0.62 -6.21 4.83
N ILE A 174 -0.45 -6.27 4.03
CA ILE A 174 -1.51 -5.26 3.99
C ILE A 174 -2.80 -5.90 4.49
N CYS A 175 -3.20 -5.53 5.70
CA CYS A 175 -4.44 -5.98 6.30
C CYS A 175 -5.58 -5.00 5.98
N GLN A 176 -6.72 -5.54 5.56
CA GLN A 176 -7.93 -4.78 5.25
C GLN A 176 -9.12 -5.38 6.00
N PRO A 177 -9.22 -5.15 7.31
CA PRO A 177 -10.31 -5.65 8.11
C PRO A 177 -11.65 -5.06 7.67
N THR A 178 -12.71 -5.84 7.76
CA THR A 178 -14.08 -5.35 7.49
C THR A 178 -14.60 -4.48 8.63
N ASP A 179 -14.19 -4.78 9.86
CA ASP A 179 -14.40 -3.96 11.05
C ASP A 179 -13.04 -3.66 11.69
N LEU A 180 -12.44 -2.53 11.27
CA LEU A 180 -11.13 -2.10 11.75
C LEU A 180 -11.10 -2.01 13.29
N GLN A 181 -12.16 -1.48 13.88
CA GLN A 181 -12.18 -1.23 15.32
C GLN A 181 -12.22 -2.55 16.11
N ALA A 182 -13.14 -3.44 15.76
CA ALA A 182 -13.27 -4.72 16.45
C ALA A 182 -11.98 -5.55 16.31
N GLU A 183 -11.42 -5.65 15.11
CA GLU A 183 -10.23 -6.46 14.85
C GLU A 183 -8.99 -5.86 15.51
N LEU A 184 -8.76 -4.53 15.39
CA LEU A 184 -7.59 -3.88 15.99
C LEU A 184 -7.62 -3.96 17.51
N LEU A 185 -8.76 -3.70 18.17
CA LEU A 185 -8.86 -3.77 19.62
C LEU A 185 -8.70 -5.21 20.14
N THR A 186 -9.17 -6.20 19.38
CA THR A 186 -8.96 -7.61 19.73
C THR A 186 -7.48 -7.97 19.74
N VAL A 187 -6.75 -7.67 18.67
CA VAL A 187 -5.30 -7.98 18.61
C VAL A 187 -4.48 -7.11 19.55
N ALA A 188 -4.89 -5.86 19.77
CA ALA A 188 -4.21 -4.98 20.73
C ALA A 188 -4.26 -5.57 22.16
N ASN A 189 -5.41 -6.07 22.58
CA ASN A 189 -5.53 -6.76 23.87
C ASN A 189 -4.79 -8.10 23.93
N GLN A 190 -4.82 -8.89 22.83
CA GLN A 190 -4.21 -10.21 22.78
C GLN A 190 -2.67 -10.16 22.84
N PHE A 191 -2.08 -9.17 22.19
CA PHE A 191 -0.62 -9.05 22.03
C PHE A 191 -0.01 -7.88 22.82
N ASP A 192 -0.77 -7.24 23.72
CA ASP A 192 -0.33 -6.06 24.49
C ASP A 192 0.21 -4.93 23.59
N ILE A 193 -0.52 -4.64 22.49
CA ILE A 193 -0.15 -3.60 21.54
C ILE A 193 -0.65 -2.24 22.04
N ARG A 194 0.26 -1.31 22.28
CA ARG A 194 -0.09 0.06 22.66
C ARG A 194 -0.54 0.88 21.46
N LEU A 195 -1.70 1.52 21.58
CA LEU A 195 -2.32 2.31 20.50
C LEU A 195 -1.97 3.79 20.64
N PHE A 196 -1.28 4.34 19.65
CA PHE A 196 -0.91 5.76 19.58
C PHE A 196 -1.76 6.50 18.54
N GLY A 197 -2.58 7.43 18.98
CA GLY A 197 -3.38 8.28 18.11
C GLY A 197 -2.63 9.55 17.71
N THR A 198 -2.38 9.74 16.39
CA THR A 198 -1.72 10.95 15.90
C THR A 198 -2.71 12.12 15.83
N VAL A 199 -2.36 13.26 16.40
CA VAL A 199 -3.21 14.45 16.47
C VAL A 199 -2.45 15.75 16.20
N LEU A 200 -3.20 16.79 15.87
CA LEU A 200 -2.75 18.18 15.77
C LEU A 200 -3.18 18.95 17.03
N ASP A 201 -2.75 18.49 18.19
CA ASP A 201 -3.11 19.08 19.49
C ASP A 201 -1.84 19.38 20.28
N ALA A 202 -1.66 20.63 20.68
CA ALA A 202 -0.52 21.06 21.48
C ALA A 202 -0.50 20.46 22.91
N ASN A 203 -1.63 19.92 23.37
CA ASN A 203 -1.72 19.23 24.66
C ASN A 203 -1.43 17.73 24.57
N ALA A 204 -1.24 17.18 23.37
CA ALA A 204 -0.82 15.80 23.18
C ALA A 204 0.67 15.63 23.49
N THR A 205 1.10 14.41 23.79
CA THR A 205 2.52 14.13 24.08
C THR A 205 3.37 14.42 22.82
N PRO A 206 4.38 15.31 22.94
CA PRO A 206 5.31 15.57 21.85
C PRO A 206 6.07 14.31 21.47
N LEU A 207 6.18 14.03 20.17
CA LEU A 207 6.80 12.81 19.65
C LEU A 207 8.17 12.44 20.27
N PRO A 208 9.09 13.40 20.57
CA PRO A 208 10.37 13.07 21.21
C PRO A 208 10.25 12.53 22.65
N GLU A 209 9.12 12.75 23.31
CA GLU A 209 8.86 12.38 24.71
C GLU A 209 8.07 11.05 24.82
N VAL A 210 7.61 10.50 23.70
CA VAL A 210 6.78 9.29 23.66
C VAL A 210 7.61 8.04 23.98
N ALA A 211 7.08 7.19 24.87
CA ALA A 211 7.65 5.87 25.13
C ALA A 211 7.53 4.96 23.91
N ARG A 212 8.48 4.05 23.75
CA ARG A 212 8.56 3.11 22.61
C ARG A 212 8.40 1.66 23.09
N PRO A 213 7.17 1.22 23.38
CA PRO A 213 6.94 -0.16 23.76
C PRO A 213 7.26 -1.11 22.59
N PRO A 214 7.59 -2.39 22.85
CA PRO A 214 7.93 -3.36 21.81
C PRO A 214 6.76 -3.61 20.83
N HIS A 215 5.52 -3.64 21.35
CA HIS A 215 4.33 -3.83 20.53
C HIS A 215 3.52 -2.54 20.50
N ARG A 216 3.36 -1.99 19.31
CA ARG A 216 2.77 -0.65 19.10
C ARG A 216 2.05 -0.52 17.77
N ALA A 217 0.97 0.25 17.78
CA ALA A 217 0.25 0.66 16.58
C ALA A 217 0.17 2.18 16.52
N ILE A 218 0.56 2.76 15.40
CA ILE A 218 0.50 4.20 15.15
C ILE A 218 -0.68 4.45 14.21
N MET A 219 -1.66 5.21 14.71
CA MET A 219 -2.92 5.43 14.03
C MET A 219 -2.97 6.79 13.34
N PHE A 220 -3.36 6.77 12.08
CA PHE A 220 -3.52 7.95 11.23
C PHE A 220 -4.97 8.05 10.76
N GLY A 221 -5.54 9.23 10.84
CA GLY A 221 -6.89 9.51 10.38
C GLY A 221 -6.95 10.18 9.02
N ASN A 222 -8.15 10.63 8.67
CA ASN A 222 -8.45 11.36 7.44
C ASN A 222 -7.61 12.64 7.31
N GLU A 223 -7.24 12.98 6.08
CA GLU A 223 -6.37 14.12 5.76
C GLU A 223 -6.94 15.49 6.22
N SER A 224 -8.27 15.62 6.27
CA SER A 224 -8.94 16.86 6.64
C SER A 224 -9.47 16.88 8.06
N HIS A 225 -9.88 15.73 8.60
CA HIS A 225 -10.57 15.63 9.88
C HIS A 225 -9.76 14.91 10.96
N GLY A 226 -8.64 14.28 10.59
CA GLY A 226 -7.85 13.45 11.51
C GLY A 226 -8.57 12.18 11.96
N LEU A 227 -8.19 11.67 13.11
CA LEU A 227 -8.85 10.54 13.78
C LEU A 227 -10.17 10.98 14.40
N SER A 228 -11.18 10.12 14.37
CA SER A 228 -12.46 10.36 15.05
C SER A 228 -12.31 10.44 16.56
N ALA A 229 -13.24 11.12 17.23
CA ALA A 229 -13.27 11.19 18.70
C ALA A 229 -13.37 9.80 19.34
N ASP A 230 -14.07 8.88 18.70
CA ASP A 230 -14.20 7.49 19.15
C ASP A 230 -12.85 6.75 19.10
N TRP A 231 -12.06 6.92 18.05
CA TRP A 231 -10.70 6.40 17.98
C TRP A 231 -9.79 7.03 19.04
N LEU A 232 -9.85 8.36 19.20
CA LEU A 232 -9.03 9.07 20.18
C LEU A 232 -9.34 8.68 21.62
N ALA A 233 -10.56 8.25 21.90
CA ALA A 233 -10.96 7.73 23.22
C ALA A 233 -10.45 6.29 23.49
N ARG A 234 -10.05 5.56 22.44
CA ARG A 234 -9.56 4.18 22.53
C ARG A 234 -8.03 4.07 22.46
N CYS A 235 -7.37 5.14 22.01
CA CYS A 235 -5.91 5.19 22.02
C CYS A 235 -5.39 5.31 23.45
N ASP A 236 -4.32 4.60 23.77
CA ASP A 236 -3.63 4.67 25.05
C ASP A 236 -2.94 6.02 25.22
N GLU A 237 -2.51 6.62 24.12
CA GLU A 237 -1.83 7.90 24.13
C GLU A 237 -2.11 8.69 22.84
N ARG A 238 -2.27 10.01 22.99
CA ARG A 238 -2.35 10.96 21.87
C ARG A 238 -0.99 11.59 21.69
N ILE A 239 -0.47 11.54 20.48
CA ILE A 239 0.89 11.97 20.17
C ILE A 239 0.89 13.00 19.03
N THR A 240 1.82 13.95 19.09
CA THR A 240 1.92 15.02 18.10
C THR A 240 3.35 15.28 17.66
N ILE A 241 3.52 15.71 16.42
CA ILE A 241 4.78 16.26 15.92
C ILE A 241 4.82 17.74 16.27
N PRO A 242 5.76 18.22 17.11
CA PRO A 242 5.90 19.64 17.38
C PRO A 242 6.22 20.41 16.10
N MET A 243 5.37 21.33 15.71
CA MET A 243 5.53 22.15 14.49
C MET A 243 5.83 23.60 14.84
N GLN A 244 6.49 24.29 13.94
CA GLN A 244 6.86 25.70 14.05
C GLN A 244 6.28 26.53 12.89
N GLY A 245 6.32 27.85 13.03
CA GLY A 245 6.06 28.77 11.93
C GLY A 245 4.59 28.86 11.46
N GLY A 246 3.61 28.47 12.32
CA GLY A 246 2.19 28.56 11.97
C GLY A 246 1.74 27.56 10.91
N THR A 247 2.50 26.51 10.69
CA THR A 247 2.09 25.38 9.83
C THR A 247 1.01 24.58 10.53
N ASP A 248 -0.17 24.47 9.90
CA ASP A 248 -1.34 23.85 10.54
C ASP A 248 -1.27 22.32 10.52
N SER A 249 -0.64 21.71 9.50
CA SER A 249 -0.57 20.24 9.35
C SER A 249 0.54 19.80 8.41
N LEU A 250 0.90 18.52 8.47
CA LEU A 250 1.73 17.82 7.49
C LEU A 250 0.86 16.85 6.67
N ASN A 251 1.28 16.59 5.43
CA ASN A 251 0.74 15.48 4.67
C ASN A 251 0.88 14.17 5.48
N VAL A 252 -0.16 13.34 5.51
CA VAL A 252 -0.23 12.16 6.36
C VAL A 252 0.89 11.15 6.10
N ALA A 253 1.33 10.98 4.85
CA ALA A 253 2.44 10.08 4.52
C ALA A 253 3.80 10.63 5.01
N PHE A 254 4.00 11.95 4.99
CA PHE A 254 5.19 12.57 5.59
C PHE A 254 5.16 12.47 7.11
N ALA A 255 4.01 12.73 7.73
CA ALA A 255 3.83 12.53 9.16
C ALA A 255 4.13 11.09 9.56
N ALA A 256 3.60 10.11 8.81
CA ALA A 256 3.87 8.69 9.04
C ALA A 256 5.38 8.38 9.01
N GLY A 257 6.11 8.94 8.04
CA GLY A 257 7.57 8.79 7.97
C GLY A 257 8.30 9.34 9.19
N ILE A 258 7.89 10.51 9.73
CA ILE A 258 8.48 11.12 10.91
C ILE A 258 8.18 10.30 12.16
N PHE A 259 6.92 9.87 12.35
CA PHE A 259 6.54 9.00 13.46
C PHE A 259 7.32 7.69 13.42
N LEU A 260 7.36 7.01 12.27
CA LEU A 260 8.04 5.74 12.13
C LEU A 260 9.55 5.86 12.37
N TYR A 261 10.20 6.91 11.83
CA TYR A 261 11.61 7.17 12.13
C TYR A 261 11.86 7.29 13.63
N GLU A 262 11.02 8.05 14.34
CA GLU A 262 11.18 8.24 15.79
C GLU A 262 10.94 6.94 16.57
N PHE A 263 9.93 6.16 16.19
CA PHE A 263 9.60 4.91 16.85
C PHE A 263 10.60 3.76 16.56
N THR A 264 11.39 3.86 15.50
CA THR A 264 12.34 2.80 15.09
C THR A 264 13.81 3.18 15.26
N ARG A 265 14.11 4.44 15.59
CA ARG A 265 15.50 4.83 15.87
C ARG A 265 16.04 4.13 17.12
N GLN A 266 17.23 3.62 17.00
CA GLN A 266 18.00 3.02 18.10
C GLN A 266 18.51 4.08 19.07
#